data_c090f50ec7eabe60e494f60b20778cd3
#
_entry.id   c090f50ec7eabe60e494f60b20778cd3
#
_cell.length_a   1.000
_cell.length_b   1.000
_cell.length_c   1.000
_cell.angle_alpha   90.00
_cell.angle_beta   90.00
_cell.angle_gamma   90.00
#
_symmetry.space_group_name_H-M   'P 1'
#
loop_
_entity.id
_entity.type
_entity.pdbx_description
1 polymer ?
#
loop_
_entity_poly.entity_id
_entity_poly.type
_entity_poly.pdbx_seq_one_letter_code
_entity_poly.pdbx_strand_id
1 'polypeptide(L)'
;MSISSVGSRWRAALAGTAAVGLTLGLGACGDSGGDDEGGDTPSAAAIDCAQFSSFGDLKGKTVTIYTGIVTPEDKPQIDSYKPFEQCTGVTVKYEGDKAFETQVLVRAKAGNPPDIAYVPQPGLLQQLVATGKVVEAPKQTSDNTDKFFGKDWKAYGTVDGKFYAAPLGANVKSLVWYSPSEFKDSGYTVPTTLDELKALSDKIAGEGKKPWCAGISSGEATGWPITDWMEDFMLRLSGPEKYDQWVKHEVPFNGPEATAALDGVGQYLKNDKYVNGGYGDIKSIASTTFQDGGLPIVDGQCSLHRQANFYAANWEKGTKVAEDGDVFAFYLPGKDTNTKPVLGGGEFVTAFANRPEVQAFQTYLSTDTWANAKAKVSQGWVSANKGLDPNNLSSPIDKLSATILQDPKAVFRFDGSDQMPAAVGSNAFWKQSTQWITGQDTKTTVDNIEKAWPK
;
A
#
# COMPACT_ATOMS: atom_id res chain seq x y z
N MET A 1 -35.39 -15.48 43.49
CA MET A 1 -36.78 -15.26 43.03
C MET A 1 -36.65 -14.45 41.73
N SER A 2 -36.99 -14.82 40.55
CA SER A 2 -37.67 -15.94 39.90
C SER A 2 -37.08 -15.99 38.49
N ILE A 3 -36.82 -17.18 38.06
CA ILE A 3 -36.40 -17.55 36.70
C ILE A 3 -37.63 -17.52 35.79
N SER A 4 -37.54 -17.03 34.58
CA SER A 4 -38.44 -17.51 33.52
C SER A 4 -37.70 -17.58 32.17
N SER A 5 -37.58 -18.82 31.76
CA SER A 5 -37.16 -19.33 30.46
C SER A 5 -38.30 -19.29 29.44
N VAL A 6 -38.00 -18.99 28.16
CA VAL A 6 -38.80 -19.35 26.98
C VAL A 6 -37.80 -19.59 25.86
N GLY A 7 -37.54 -20.76 25.34
CA GLY A 7 -38.40 -21.73 24.76
C GLY A 7 -38.15 -21.78 23.26
N SER A 8 -37.21 -22.67 22.79
CA SER A 8 -36.93 -22.97 21.38
C SER A 8 -38.16 -23.58 20.68
N ARG A 9 -38.34 -23.24 19.38
CA ARG A 9 -39.18 -24.06 18.47
C ARG A 9 -38.40 -24.32 17.17
N TRP A 10 -37.93 -25.53 17.10
CA TRP A 10 -37.52 -26.19 15.86
C TRP A 10 -38.77 -26.52 15.03
N ARG A 11 -38.72 -26.29 13.72
CA ARG A 11 -39.61 -26.97 12.75
C ARG A 11 -38.74 -27.56 11.65
N ALA A 12 -38.69 -28.88 11.65
CA ALA A 12 -38.26 -29.72 10.55
C ALA A 12 -39.39 -29.81 9.51
N ALA A 13 -39.11 -29.83 8.25
CA ALA A 13 -39.98 -30.27 7.19
C ALA A 13 -39.22 -31.06 6.12
N LEU A 14 -39.78 -32.19 5.88
CA LEU A 14 -39.43 -33.41 5.20
C LEU A 14 -39.09 -33.30 3.70
N ALA A 15 -38.36 -34.35 3.29
CA ALA A 15 -37.94 -34.73 1.95
C ALA A 15 -39.14 -35.04 0.99
N GLY A 16 -38.86 -34.84 -0.30
CA GLY A 16 -39.67 -35.35 -1.40
C GLY A 16 -38.75 -35.71 -2.56
N THR A 17 -38.52 -37.02 -2.71
CA THR A 17 -37.90 -37.68 -3.86
C THR A 17 -38.92 -37.83 -5.01
N ALA A 18 -38.47 -37.52 -6.24
CA ALA A 18 -39.10 -38.13 -7.43
C ALA A 18 -38.02 -38.31 -8.52
N ALA A 19 -37.84 -39.57 -8.86
CA ALA A 19 -37.05 -40.06 -9.98
C ALA A 19 -37.89 -40.17 -11.25
N VAL A 20 -37.19 -40.44 -12.37
CA VAL A 20 -37.61 -41.00 -13.67
C VAL A 20 -37.47 -40.07 -14.85
N GLY A 21 -36.54 -40.43 -15.73
CA GLY A 21 -36.78 -40.82 -17.11
C GLY A 21 -35.57 -40.61 -18.02
N LEU A 22 -34.89 -41.72 -18.34
CA LEU A 22 -33.95 -41.85 -19.46
C LEU A 22 -34.73 -41.82 -20.77
N THR A 23 -34.23 -41.04 -21.77
CA THR A 23 -34.45 -41.40 -23.19
C THR A 23 -33.16 -41.03 -23.98
N LEU A 24 -32.59 -42.07 -24.55
CA LEU A 24 -31.59 -42.03 -25.60
C LEU A 24 -32.20 -41.59 -26.92
N GLY A 25 -31.58 -40.65 -27.61
CA GLY A 25 -31.91 -40.28 -28.97
C GLY A 25 -30.63 -39.94 -29.76
N LEU A 26 -30.18 -40.88 -30.57
CA LEU A 26 -29.19 -40.70 -31.64
C LEU A 26 -29.85 -39.99 -32.83
N GLY A 27 -29.24 -38.94 -33.36
CA GLY A 27 -29.70 -38.30 -34.59
C GLY A 27 -28.65 -37.38 -35.16
N ALA A 28 -28.25 -37.67 -36.39
CA ALA A 28 -27.14 -37.18 -37.17
C ALA A 28 -27.26 -35.74 -37.70
N CYS A 29 -26.09 -35.14 -37.97
CA CYS A 29 -25.70 -34.17 -39.00
C CYS A 29 -26.74 -33.17 -39.56
N GLY A 30 -26.39 -31.88 -39.47
CA GLY A 30 -27.01 -30.80 -40.24
C GLY A 30 -26.27 -29.47 -40.00
N ASP A 31 -25.45 -29.09 -40.95
CA ASP A 31 -24.76 -27.81 -41.12
C ASP A 31 -25.76 -26.64 -41.23
N SER A 32 -25.59 -25.58 -40.47
CA SER A 32 -25.84 -24.18 -40.90
C SER A 32 -25.55 -23.20 -39.76
N GLY A 33 -24.87 -22.11 -40.11
CA GLY A 33 -24.31 -21.08 -39.25
C GLY A 33 -25.31 -20.41 -38.30
N GLY A 34 -24.79 -20.06 -37.16
CA GLY A 34 -25.43 -19.21 -36.18
C GLY A 34 -24.33 -18.51 -35.38
N ASP A 35 -24.32 -17.20 -35.45
CA ASP A 35 -23.39 -16.31 -34.78
C ASP A 35 -23.44 -16.53 -33.26
N ASP A 36 -22.42 -17.17 -32.71
CA ASP A 36 -22.13 -17.16 -31.29
C ASP A 36 -21.39 -15.85 -30.97
N GLU A 37 -22.09 -14.91 -30.36
CA GLU A 37 -21.46 -13.81 -29.63
C GLU A 37 -20.67 -14.41 -28.44
N GLY A 38 -19.47 -14.85 -28.74
CA GLY A 38 -18.47 -15.19 -27.74
C GLY A 38 -18.06 -13.92 -27.01
N GLY A 39 -18.52 -13.76 -25.79
CA GLY A 39 -17.99 -12.74 -24.88
C GLY A 39 -16.48 -12.86 -24.80
N ASP A 40 -15.75 -11.89 -25.40
CA ASP A 40 -14.31 -11.74 -25.29
C ASP A 40 -13.96 -11.51 -23.81
N THR A 41 -13.57 -12.58 -23.16
CA THR A 41 -12.76 -12.48 -21.94
C THR A 41 -11.44 -11.85 -22.39
N PRO A 42 -10.99 -10.71 -21.80
CA PRO A 42 -9.73 -10.10 -22.21
C PRO A 42 -8.61 -11.14 -22.11
N SER A 43 -8.06 -11.56 -23.24
CA SER A 43 -6.89 -12.44 -23.29
C SER A 43 -5.75 -11.72 -22.56
N ALA A 44 -5.32 -12.28 -21.43
CA ALA A 44 -4.08 -11.86 -20.81
C ALA A 44 -2.99 -11.94 -21.87
N ALA A 45 -2.27 -10.84 -22.10
CA ALA A 45 -1.18 -10.83 -23.09
C ALA A 45 -0.28 -12.05 -22.81
N ALA A 46 -0.10 -12.89 -23.85
CA ALA A 46 0.66 -14.12 -23.70
C ALA A 46 2.08 -13.76 -23.24
N ILE A 47 2.44 -14.27 -22.08
CA ILE A 47 3.81 -14.12 -21.53
C ILE A 47 4.77 -14.96 -22.41
N ASP A 48 5.95 -14.43 -22.71
CA ASP A 48 7.01 -15.22 -23.32
C ASP A 48 7.61 -16.18 -22.28
N CYS A 49 7.17 -17.44 -22.34
CA CYS A 49 7.63 -18.47 -21.41
C CYS A 49 9.13 -18.83 -21.60
N ALA A 50 9.73 -18.51 -22.76
CA ALA A 50 11.14 -18.78 -23.02
C ALA A 50 12.09 -18.07 -22.07
N GLN A 51 11.67 -16.94 -21.49
CA GLN A 51 12.44 -16.20 -20.48
C GLN A 51 12.79 -17.02 -19.21
N PHE A 52 12.03 -18.09 -18.93
CA PHE A 52 12.26 -18.96 -17.77
C PHE A 52 13.07 -20.21 -18.11
N SER A 53 13.42 -20.45 -19.38
CA SER A 53 14.12 -21.66 -19.82
C SER A 53 15.50 -21.85 -19.15
N SER A 54 16.17 -20.75 -18.79
CA SER A 54 17.47 -20.77 -18.10
C SER A 54 17.41 -21.34 -16.67
N PHE A 55 16.22 -21.43 -16.07
CA PHE A 55 16.02 -21.96 -14.72
C PHE A 55 15.75 -23.49 -14.71
N GLY A 56 15.69 -24.14 -15.88
CA GLY A 56 15.45 -25.56 -16.01
C GLY A 56 13.99 -25.98 -15.83
N ASP A 57 13.74 -27.25 -15.45
CA ASP A 57 12.38 -27.75 -15.23
C ASP A 57 11.84 -27.32 -13.86
N LEU A 58 10.83 -26.47 -13.89
CA LEU A 58 10.19 -25.90 -12.69
C LEU A 58 8.83 -26.53 -12.36
N LYS A 59 8.33 -27.44 -13.22
CA LYS A 59 7.00 -28.03 -13.09
C LYS A 59 6.81 -28.74 -11.73
N GLY A 60 5.68 -28.42 -11.07
CA GLY A 60 5.31 -29.01 -9.78
C GLY A 60 6.09 -28.49 -8.57
N LYS A 61 6.97 -27.51 -8.77
CA LYS A 61 7.66 -26.82 -7.67
C LYS A 61 6.74 -25.85 -6.97
N THR A 62 7.10 -25.43 -5.76
CA THR A 62 6.35 -24.47 -4.95
C THR A 62 7.27 -23.35 -4.49
N VAL A 63 6.74 -22.12 -4.55
CA VAL A 63 7.35 -20.91 -3.96
C VAL A 63 6.39 -20.37 -2.90
N THR A 64 6.89 -20.09 -1.70
CA THR A 64 6.14 -19.48 -0.61
C THR A 64 6.45 -17.99 -0.50
N ILE A 65 5.41 -17.17 -0.34
CA ILE A 65 5.54 -15.73 -0.12
C ILE A 65 4.99 -15.37 1.26
N TYR A 66 5.66 -14.45 1.95
CA TYR A 66 5.19 -13.84 3.18
C TYR A 66 5.26 -12.32 3.09
N THR A 67 4.21 -11.62 3.49
CA THR A 67 4.09 -10.17 3.30
C THR A 67 3.08 -9.54 4.26
N GLY A 68 3.16 -8.21 4.46
CA GLY A 68 2.17 -7.41 5.18
C GLY A 68 0.92 -7.08 4.36
N ILE A 69 0.91 -7.35 3.03
CA ILE A 69 -0.22 -7.08 2.15
C ILE A 69 -1.32 -8.12 2.41
N VAL A 70 -2.44 -7.66 2.94
CA VAL A 70 -3.61 -8.50 3.32
C VAL A 70 -4.85 -8.06 2.56
N THR A 71 -5.94 -8.79 2.74
CA THR A 71 -7.24 -8.42 2.16
C THR A 71 -7.63 -6.98 2.50
N PRO A 72 -8.07 -6.16 1.50
CA PRO A 72 -8.46 -6.56 0.13
C PRO A 72 -7.34 -6.47 -0.93
N GLU A 73 -6.13 -6.05 -0.58
CA GLU A 73 -5.03 -5.76 -1.51
C GLU A 73 -4.32 -7.03 -2.03
N ASP A 74 -4.49 -8.16 -1.32
CA ASP A 74 -3.85 -9.45 -1.63
C ASP A 74 -4.35 -10.07 -2.94
N LYS A 75 -5.66 -9.99 -3.23
CA LYS A 75 -6.22 -10.67 -4.39
C LYS A 75 -5.62 -10.22 -5.72
N PRO A 76 -5.50 -8.92 -6.06
CA PRO A 76 -4.81 -8.48 -7.26
C PRO A 76 -3.34 -8.89 -7.30
N GLN A 77 -2.71 -9.02 -6.14
CA GLN A 77 -1.32 -9.48 -6.04
C GLN A 77 -1.22 -10.95 -6.48
N ILE A 78 -2.09 -11.81 -5.96
CA ILE A 78 -2.16 -13.24 -6.30
C ILE A 78 -2.55 -13.44 -7.77
N ASP A 79 -3.53 -12.69 -8.27
CA ASP A 79 -3.97 -12.78 -9.67
C ASP A 79 -2.84 -12.44 -10.66
N SER A 80 -1.90 -11.58 -10.29
CA SER A 80 -0.75 -11.20 -11.12
C SER A 80 0.28 -12.32 -11.33
N TYR A 81 0.21 -13.41 -10.56
CA TYR A 81 1.15 -14.55 -10.67
C TYR A 81 0.73 -15.58 -11.70
N LYS A 82 -0.55 -15.60 -12.10
CA LYS A 82 -1.10 -16.59 -13.03
C LYS A 82 -0.31 -16.78 -14.31
N PRO A 83 0.19 -15.71 -14.98
CA PRO A 83 1.01 -15.89 -16.17
C PRO A 83 2.30 -16.68 -15.92
N PHE A 84 2.96 -16.45 -14.78
CA PHE A 84 4.15 -17.19 -14.38
C PHE A 84 3.83 -18.67 -14.08
N GLU A 85 2.78 -18.92 -13.29
CA GLU A 85 2.34 -20.27 -12.94
C GLU A 85 1.95 -21.09 -14.17
N GLN A 86 1.27 -20.46 -15.13
CA GLN A 86 0.90 -21.10 -16.41
C GLN A 86 2.12 -21.46 -17.25
N CYS A 87 3.13 -20.59 -17.32
CA CYS A 87 4.35 -20.83 -18.06
C CYS A 87 5.23 -21.93 -17.46
N THR A 88 5.35 -21.95 -16.13
CA THR A 88 6.38 -22.72 -15.44
C THR A 88 5.85 -23.98 -14.75
N GLY A 89 4.54 -24.03 -14.49
CA GLY A 89 3.93 -25.08 -13.67
C GLY A 89 4.31 -25.00 -12.18
N VAL A 90 4.89 -23.87 -11.75
CA VAL A 90 5.14 -23.56 -10.32
C VAL A 90 3.82 -23.21 -9.65
N THR A 91 3.66 -23.59 -8.38
CA THR A 91 2.57 -23.12 -7.53
C THR A 91 3.10 -22.06 -6.58
N VAL A 92 2.51 -20.86 -6.59
CA VAL A 92 2.86 -19.78 -5.67
C VAL A 92 1.90 -19.79 -4.48
N LYS A 93 2.42 -19.98 -3.26
CA LYS A 93 1.65 -19.95 -2.01
C LYS A 93 1.85 -18.60 -1.32
N TYR A 94 0.78 -17.86 -1.20
CA TYR A 94 0.77 -16.52 -0.62
C TYR A 94 0.31 -16.56 0.84
N GLU A 95 1.03 -15.88 1.72
CA GLU A 95 0.68 -15.67 3.11
C GLU A 95 0.78 -14.17 3.42
N GLY A 96 -0.38 -13.51 3.66
CA GLY A 96 -0.47 -12.13 4.14
C GLY A 96 -0.73 -12.10 5.64
N ASP A 97 0.02 -11.28 6.39
CA ASP A 97 -0.09 -11.18 7.84
C ASP A 97 0.18 -9.75 8.31
N LYS A 98 -0.73 -9.19 9.11
CA LYS A 98 -0.56 -7.85 9.72
C LYS A 98 0.61 -7.74 10.70
N ALA A 99 1.14 -8.87 11.18
CA ALA A 99 2.33 -8.94 12.03
C ALA A 99 3.63 -9.18 11.24
N PHE A 100 3.59 -8.98 9.92
CA PHE A 100 4.68 -9.33 9.00
C PHE A 100 6.04 -8.77 9.43
N GLU A 101 6.13 -7.48 9.74
CA GLU A 101 7.40 -6.78 10.02
C GLU A 101 8.16 -7.41 11.20
N THR A 102 7.42 -7.82 12.23
CA THR A 102 7.99 -8.50 13.39
C THR A 102 8.25 -9.98 13.09
N GLN A 103 7.29 -10.66 12.48
CA GLN A 103 7.32 -12.11 12.31
C GLN A 103 8.33 -12.57 11.25
N VAL A 104 8.56 -11.80 10.19
CA VAL A 104 9.55 -12.15 9.16
C VAL A 104 10.97 -12.23 9.75
N LEU A 105 11.31 -11.30 10.64
CA LEU A 105 12.60 -11.30 11.33
C LEU A 105 12.74 -12.46 12.32
N VAL A 106 11.67 -12.78 13.05
CA VAL A 106 11.62 -13.93 13.96
C VAL A 106 11.81 -15.23 13.18
N ARG A 107 11.06 -15.43 12.09
CA ARG A 107 11.17 -16.61 11.22
C ARG A 107 12.58 -16.75 10.62
N ALA A 108 13.17 -15.66 10.15
CA ALA A 108 14.53 -15.66 9.59
C ALA A 108 15.57 -16.06 10.65
N LYS A 109 15.52 -15.49 11.85
CA LYS A 109 16.42 -15.83 12.97
C LYS A 109 16.24 -17.27 13.45
N ALA A 110 15.02 -17.77 13.45
CA ALA A 110 14.70 -19.15 13.82
C ALA A 110 15.12 -20.19 12.74
N GLY A 111 15.58 -19.76 11.56
CA GLY A 111 15.97 -20.66 10.47
C GLY A 111 14.81 -21.21 9.67
N ASN A 112 13.62 -20.64 9.76
CA ASN A 112 12.41 -21.03 9.03
C ASN A 112 11.78 -19.82 8.29
N PRO A 113 12.55 -19.12 7.43
CA PRO A 113 12.01 -18.03 6.62
C PRO A 113 11.08 -18.55 5.52
N PRO A 114 10.24 -17.69 4.91
CA PRO A 114 9.59 -17.98 3.64
C PRO A 114 10.63 -18.11 2.51
N ASP A 115 10.21 -18.52 1.33
CA ASP A 115 11.10 -18.47 0.16
C ASP A 115 11.32 -17.02 -0.29
N ILE A 116 10.26 -16.23 -0.30
CA ILE A 116 10.25 -14.82 -0.69
C ILE A 116 9.49 -14.00 0.36
N ALA A 117 9.98 -12.79 0.65
CA ALA A 117 9.26 -11.77 1.38
C ALA A 117 9.12 -10.49 0.55
N TYR A 118 7.98 -9.79 0.71
CA TYR A 118 7.82 -8.43 0.24
C TYR A 118 8.05 -7.49 1.41
N VAL A 119 9.15 -6.76 1.35
CA VAL A 119 9.64 -5.92 2.44
C VAL A 119 9.37 -4.46 2.12
N PRO A 120 8.50 -3.77 2.87
CA PRO A 120 8.18 -2.36 2.60
C PRO A 120 9.27 -1.41 3.10
N GLN A 121 10.13 -1.84 4.04
CA GLN A 121 11.12 -0.96 4.65
C GLN A 121 12.55 -1.36 4.25
N PRO A 122 13.34 -0.50 3.58
CA PRO A 122 14.77 -0.72 3.39
C PRO A 122 15.55 -0.96 4.69
N GLY A 123 15.14 -0.33 5.80
CA GLY A 123 15.70 -0.57 7.14
C GLY A 123 15.44 -1.99 7.66
N LEU A 124 14.28 -2.58 7.39
CA LEU A 124 13.98 -3.98 7.71
C LEU A 124 14.79 -4.93 6.81
N LEU A 125 14.95 -4.61 5.52
CA LEU A 125 15.79 -5.38 4.61
C LEU A 125 17.23 -5.49 5.15
N GLN A 126 17.81 -4.39 5.62
CA GLN A 126 19.15 -4.41 6.23
C GLN A 126 19.23 -5.37 7.41
N GLN A 127 18.23 -5.39 8.29
CA GLN A 127 18.18 -6.34 9.42
C GLN A 127 18.04 -7.79 8.96
N LEU A 128 17.22 -8.05 7.94
CA LEU A 128 17.07 -9.38 7.37
C LEU A 128 18.38 -9.89 6.74
N VAL A 129 19.08 -9.02 5.99
CA VAL A 129 20.42 -9.33 5.43
C VAL A 129 21.42 -9.65 6.53
N ALA A 130 21.41 -8.87 7.63
CA ALA A 130 22.29 -9.11 8.78
C ALA A 130 22.06 -10.47 9.47
N THR A 131 20.91 -11.13 9.26
CA THR A 131 20.70 -12.51 9.74
C THR A 131 21.53 -13.55 8.99
N GLY A 132 22.10 -13.20 7.83
CA GLY A 132 22.79 -14.11 6.92
C GLY A 132 21.87 -15.13 6.23
N LYS A 133 20.55 -14.93 6.26
CA LYS A 133 19.55 -15.81 5.65
C LYS A 133 19.03 -15.33 4.31
N VAL A 134 19.16 -14.05 4.03
CA VAL A 134 18.79 -13.47 2.73
C VAL A 134 19.86 -13.83 1.70
N VAL A 135 19.42 -14.21 0.51
CA VAL A 135 20.33 -14.51 -0.62
C VAL A 135 20.40 -13.33 -1.58
N GLU A 136 21.57 -13.13 -2.19
CA GLU A 136 21.71 -12.11 -3.25
C GLU A 136 20.73 -12.40 -4.39
N ALA A 137 20.13 -11.35 -4.94
CA ALA A 137 19.23 -11.47 -6.07
C ALA A 137 19.97 -12.02 -7.30
N PRO A 138 19.32 -12.85 -8.12
CA PRO A 138 19.93 -13.37 -9.35
C PRO A 138 20.42 -12.23 -10.25
N LYS A 139 21.49 -12.48 -11.01
CA LYS A 139 22.00 -11.49 -11.97
C LYS A 139 20.93 -10.95 -12.90
N GLN A 140 20.04 -11.82 -13.38
CA GLN A 140 18.94 -11.42 -14.27
C GLN A 140 17.96 -10.45 -13.57
N THR A 141 17.67 -10.67 -12.29
CA THR A 141 16.86 -9.72 -11.48
C THR A 141 17.56 -8.36 -11.34
N SER A 142 18.87 -8.37 -11.10
CA SER A 142 19.69 -7.16 -11.04
C SER A 142 19.71 -6.41 -12.37
N ASP A 143 19.90 -7.15 -13.49
CA ASP A 143 19.92 -6.58 -14.84
C ASP A 143 18.54 -5.98 -15.21
N ASN A 144 17.44 -6.65 -14.86
CA ASN A 144 16.09 -6.12 -15.03
C ASN A 144 15.89 -4.83 -14.23
N THR A 145 16.39 -4.80 -12.99
CA THR A 145 16.30 -3.59 -12.15
C THR A 145 17.08 -2.44 -12.77
N ASP A 146 18.28 -2.66 -13.29
CA ASP A 146 19.06 -1.65 -14.00
C ASP A 146 18.35 -1.15 -15.27
N LYS A 147 17.67 -2.04 -15.98
CA LYS A 147 16.95 -1.72 -17.22
C LYS A 147 15.68 -0.92 -16.97
N PHE A 148 14.88 -1.36 -16.00
CA PHE A 148 13.50 -0.89 -15.83
C PHE A 148 13.32 0.14 -14.72
N PHE A 149 14.27 0.29 -13.79
CA PHE A 149 14.12 1.21 -12.66
C PHE A 149 15.19 2.31 -12.66
N GLY A 150 15.00 3.31 -11.82
CA GLY A 150 16.02 4.32 -11.56
C GLY A 150 17.09 3.81 -10.59
N LYS A 151 18.27 4.45 -10.61
CA LYS A 151 19.37 4.09 -9.71
C LYS A 151 19.00 4.16 -8.23
N ASP A 152 18.17 5.14 -7.85
CA ASP A 152 17.73 5.34 -6.48
C ASP A 152 16.88 4.14 -6.01
N TRP A 153 16.02 3.62 -6.87
CA TRP A 153 15.22 2.43 -6.55
C TRP A 153 16.09 1.19 -6.33
N LYS A 154 17.14 0.99 -7.13
CA LYS A 154 18.09 -0.12 -6.91
C LYS A 154 18.86 0.06 -5.61
N ALA A 155 19.20 1.29 -5.24
CA ALA A 155 19.91 1.58 -4.00
C ALA A 155 19.15 1.13 -2.75
N TYR A 156 17.83 1.28 -2.72
CA TYR A 156 17.00 0.82 -1.59
C TYR A 156 17.01 -0.71 -1.40
N GLY A 157 17.22 -1.47 -2.47
CA GLY A 157 17.37 -2.94 -2.42
C GLY A 157 18.80 -3.43 -2.25
N THR A 158 19.78 -2.51 -2.06
CA THR A 158 21.21 -2.81 -1.96
C THR A 158 21.70 -2.60 -0.52
N VAL A 159 22.37 -3.60 0.02
CA VAL A 159 22.97 -3.56 1.36
C VAL A 159 24.44 -3.92 1.23
N ASP A 160 25.35 -3.13 1.79
CA ASP A 160 26.79 -3.33 1.76
C ASP A 160 27.36 -3.62 0.34
N GLY A 161 26.82 -2.91 -0.66
CA GLY A 161 27.24 -3.02 -2.05
C GLY A 161 26.69 -4.23 -2.81
N LYS A 162 25.86 -5.08 -2.18
CA LYS A 162 25.24 -6.26 -2.76
C LYS A 162 23.75 -6.05 -2.95
N PHE A 163 23.23 -6.49 -4.10
CA PHE A 163 21.83 -6.33 -4.43
C PHE A 163 21.01 -7.54 -3.97
N TYR A 164 20.01 -7.31 -3.11
CA TYR A 164 19.20 -8.36 -2.48
C TYR A 164 17.73 -8.30 -2.86
N ALA A 165 17.20 -7.12 -3.22
CA ALA A 165 15.76 -6.95 -3.37
C ALA A 165 15.41 -6.04 -4.55
N ALA A 166 14.61 -6.55 -5.49
CA ALA A 166 14.08 -5.78 -6.60
C ALA A 166 12.85 -4.98 -6.16
N PRO A 167 12.65 -3.73 -6.68
CA PRO A 167 11.41 -3.00 -6.45
C PRO A 167 10.20 -3.77 -6.98
N LEU A 168 9.13 -3.86 -6.20
CA LEU A 168 7.87 -4.53 -6.55
C LEU A 168 6.81 -3.53 -7.01
N GLY A 169 6.47 -2.58 -6.15
CA GLY A 169 5.52 -1.52 -6.39
C GLY A 169 6.04 -0.18 -5.91
N ALA A 170 5.33 0.89 -6.25
CA ALA A 170 5.56 2.23 -5.72
C ALA A 170 4.26 2.75 -5.11
N ASN A 171 4.37 3.52 -4.04
CA ASN A 171 3.24 4.18 -3.40
C ASN A 171 3.43 5.68 -3.47
N VAL A 172 2.38 6.41 -3.88
CA VAL A 172 2.30 7.87 -3.74
C VAL A 172 1.54 8.15 -2.45
N LYS A 173 2.25 8.58 -1.41
CA LYS A 173 1.68 8.81 -0.07
C LYS A 173 1.09 10.21 0.09
N SER A 174 1.50 11.16 -0.73
CA SER A 174 1.07 12.56 -0.70
C SER A 174 -0.28 12.78 -1.39
N LEU A 175 -1.32 12.09 -0.95
CA LEU A 175 -2.68 12.24 -1.47
C LEU A 175 -3.68 12.58 -0.37
N VAL A 176 -4.73 13.32 -0.76
CA VAL A 176 -5.89 13.62 0.08
C VAL A 176 -7.15 13.16 -0.65
N TRP A 177 -7.84 12.21 -0.05
CA TRP A 177 -9.10 11.65 -0.52
C TRP A 177 -10.26 12.56 -0.15
N TYR A 178 -11.26 12.66 -1.01
CA TYR A 178 -12.44 13.53 -0.85
C TYR A 178 -13.63 13.01 -1.66
N SER A 179 -14.82 13.52 -1.40
CA SER A 179 -16.00 13.30 -2.25
C SER A 179 -16.12 14.41 -3.31
N PRO A 180 -16.01 14.08 -4.63
CA PRO A 180 -16.18 15.06 -5.69
C PRO A 180 -17.57 15.73 -5.69
N SER A 181 -18.62 14.97 -5.35
CA SER A 181 -19.97 15.49 -5.25
C SER A 181 -20.11 16.50 -4.11
N GLU A 182 -19.58 16.21 -2.91
CA GLU A 182 -19.57 17.17 -1.79
C GLU A 182 -18.84 18.46 -2.16
N PHE A 183 -17.68 18.35 -2.81
CA PHE A 183 -16.90 19.52 -3.22
C PHE A 183 -17.69 20.40 -4.19
N LYS A 184 -18.35 19.79 -5.18
CA LYS A 184 -19.18 20.49 -6.14
C LYS A 184 -20.38 21.18 -5.47
N ASP A 185 -21.11 20.45 -4.64
CA ASP A 185 -22.37 20.91 -4.05
C ASP A 185 -22.13 22.00 -2.99
N SER A 186 -21.00 21.90 -2.24
CA SER A 186 -20.59 22.87 -1.23
C SER A 186 -19.73 24.01 -1.79
N GLY A 187 -19.40 24.01 -3.08
CA GLY A 187 -18.53 25.02 -3.70
C GLY A 187 -17.12 25.04 -3.09
N TYR A 188 -16.59 23.84 -2.77
CA TYR A 188 -15.20 23.70 -2.34
C TYR A 188 -14.28 23.61 -3.57
N THR A 189 -13.06 24.09 -3.41
CA THR A 189 -12.02 24.04 -4.45
C THR A 189 -10.85 23.20 -3.97
N VAL A 190 -10.31 22.35 -4.83
CA VAL A 190 -9.09 21.60 -4.52
C VAL A 190 -7.94 22.57 -4.26
N PRO A 191 -7.31 22.51 -3.06
CA PRO A 191 -6.27 23.45 -2.67
C PRO A 191 -4.96 23.16 -3.42
N THR A 192 -4.22 24.21 -3.73
CA THR A 192 -2.91 24.15 -4.42
C THR A 192 -1.72 24.46 -3.50
N THR A 193 -2.01 24.99 -2.29
CA THR A 193 -1.02 25.29 -1.25
C THR A 193 -1.49 24.78 0.11
N LEU A 194 -0.56 24.63 1.07
CA LEU A 194 -0.90 24.26 2.46
C LEU A 194 -1.80 25.34 3.11
N ASP A 195 -1.61 26.61 2.80
CA ASP A 195 -2.44 27.69 3.32
C ASP A 195 -3.90 27.58 2.80
N GLU A 196 -4.07 27.24 1.52
CA GLU A 196 -5.39 26.97 0.96
C GLU A 196 -6.02 25.70 1.56
N LEU A 197 -5.24 24.66 1.84
CA LEU A 197 -5.71 23.44 2.52
C LEU A 197 -6.21 23.77 3.93
N LYS A 198 -5.47 24.63 4.65
CA LYS A 198 -5.88 25.10 5.97
C LYS A 198 -7.17 25.94 5.88
N ALA A 199 -7.25 26.85 4.92
CA ALA A 199 -8.44 27.69 4.70
C ALA A 199 -9.68 26.83 4.33
N LEU A 200 -9.51 25.80 3.51
CA LEU A 200 -10.57 24.83 3.20
C LEU A 200 -11.03 24.10 4.47
N SER A 201 -10.08 23.63 5.30
CA SER A 201 -10.40 22.97 6.56
C SER A 201 -11.16 23.90 7.53
N ASP A 202 -10.77 25.18 7.61
CA ASP A 202 -11.47 26.18 8.40
C ASP A 202 -12.89 26.43 7.89
N LYS A 203 -13.07 26.52 6.56
CA LYS A 203 -14.37 26.69 5.92
C LYS A 203 -15.32 25.55 6.26
N ILE A 204 -14.87 24.30 6.05
CA ILE A 204 -15.65 23.10 6.36
C ILE A 204 -16.04 23.05 7.84
N ALA A 205 -15.08 23.32 8.74
CA ALA A 205 -15.33 23.36 10.19
C ALA A 205 -16.29 24.51 10.58
N GLY A 206 -16.20 25.65 9.89
CA GLY A 206 -17.11 26.80 10.08
C GLY A 206 -18.55 26.50 9.67
N GLU A 207 -18.76 25.55 8.78
CA GLU A 207 -20.09 25.03 8.38
C GLU A 207 -20.63 23.97 9.34
N GLY A 208 -19.90 23.66 10.43
CA GLY A 208 -20.31 22.69 11.45
C GLY A 208 -20.00 21.23 11.07
N LYS A 209 -19.25 21.02 9.98
CA LYS A 209 -18.78 19.71 9.53
C LYS A 209 -17.40 19.37 10.12
N LYS A 210 -16.97 18.11 10.00
CA LYS A 210 -15.62 17.69 10.32
C LYS A 210 -14.79 17.58 9.03
N PRO A 211 -13.78 18.46 8.82
CA PRO A 211 -12.97 18.38 7.60
C PRO A 211 -12.20 17.06 7.48
N TRP A 212 -11.70 16.49 8.57
CA TRP A 212 -10.76 15.36 8.48
C TRP A 212 -11.28 14.08 9.13
N CYS A 213 -11.13 12.98 8.43
CA CYS A 213 -11.17 11.62 9.00
C CYS A 213 -9.74 11.07 9.11
N ALA A 214 -9.50 10.25 10.11
CA ALA A 214 -8.23 9.56 10.29
C ALA A 214 -8.38 8.27 11.07
N GLY A 215 -7.55 7.28 10.75
CA GLY A 215 -7.36 6.05 11.47
C GLY A 215 -5.90 5.61 11.34
N ILE A 216 -5.31 5.08 12.42
CA ILE A 216 -3.89 4.72 12.43
C ILE A 216 -3.61 3.31 12.94
N SER A 217 -4.66 2.59 13.37
CA SER A 217 -4.47 1.22 13.85
C SER A 217 -4.10 0.30 12.68
N SER A 218 -3.04 -0.48 12.86
CA SER A 218 -2.49 -1.43 11.89
C SER A 218 -1.79 -2.60 12.58
N GLY A 219 -2.41 -3.15 13.64
CA GLY A 219 -1.77 -4.20 14.42
C GLY A 219 -0.47 -3.71 15.05
N GLU A 220 0.64 -4.43 14.86
CA GLU A 220 1.95 -4.08 15.40
C GLU A 220 2.55 -2.83 14.74
N ALA A 221 2.14 -2.51 13.50
CA ALA A 221 2.56 -1.31 12.78
C ALA A 221 1.70 -0.06 13.11
N THR A 222 0.83 -0.13 14.13
CA THR A 222 0.00 1.01 14.54
C THR A 222 0.84 2.26 14.75
N GLY A 223 0.44 3.36 14.08
CA GLY A 223 1.14 4.65 14.11
C GLY A 223 1.77 5.08 12.79
N TRP A 224 2.04 4.16 11.84
CA TRP A 224 2.64 4.50 10.55
C TRP A 224 1.87 5.58 9.77
N PRO A 225 0.53 5.70 9.80
CA PRO A 225 -0.11 6.81 9.07
C PRO A 225 0.24 8.19 9.64
N ILE A 226 0.59 8.30 10.93
CA ILE A 226 1.05 9.59 11.49
C ILE A 226 2.50 9.86 11.10
N THR A 227 3.37 8.84 11.00
CA THR A 227 4.72 9.07 10.51
C THR A 227 4.68 9.62 9.09
N ASP A 228 3.85 9.06 8.22
CA ASP A 228 3.60 9.58 6.87
C ASP A 228 3.15 11.05 6.85
N TRP A 229 2.24 11.44 7.77
CA TRP A 229 1.82 12.84 7.91
C TRP A 229 3.00 13.73 8.30
N MET A 230 3.77 13.32 9.31
CA MET A 230 4.92 14.09 9.79
C MET A 230 5.99 14.23 8.72
N GLU A 231 6.28 13.17 7.99
CA GLU A 231 7.25 13.14 6.90
C GLU A 231 6.84 14.01 5.72
N ASP A 232 5.56 13.96 5.33
CA ASP A 232 5.00 14.88 4.34
C ASP A 232 5.16 16.34 4.76
N PHE A 233 4.91 16.65 6.05
CA PHE A 233 5.07 18.01 6.57
C PHE A 233 6.55 18.40 6.71
N MET A 234 7.42 17.48 7.13
CA MET A 234 8.86 17.70 7.16
C MET A 234 9.40 18.08 5.77
N LEU A 235 9.00 17.31 4.76
CA LEU A 235 9.40 17.52 3.36
C LEU A 235 8.87 18.86 2.81
N ARG A 236 7.65 19.28 3.18
CA ARG A 236 7.02 20.53 2.72
C ARG A 236 7.52 21.77 3.44
N LEU A 237 7.76 21.68 4.74
CA LEU A 237 8.13 22.83 5.55
C LEU A 237 9.64 23.08 5.53
N SER A 238 10.45 22.01 5.49
CA SER A 238 11.91 22.09 5.62
C SER A 238 12.66 21.78 4.32
N GLY A 239 11.99 21.21 3.34
CA GLY A 239 12.55 20.85 2.04
C GLY A 239 13.31 19.52 2.01
N PRO A 240 13.65 19.04 0.79
CA PRO A 240 14.18 17.69 0.60
C PRO A 240 15.57 17.48 1.21
N GLU A 241 16.42 18.50 1.22
CA GLU A 241 17.78 18.40 1.79
C GLU A 241 17.75 18.19 3.31
N LYS A 242 16.88 18.95 4.01
CA LYS A 242 16.67 18.77 5.45
C LYS A 242 16.00 17.45 5.79
N TYR A 243 15.07 17.03 4.96
CA TYR A 243 14.46 15.71 5.06
C TYR A 243 15.50 14.60 4.98
N ASP A 244 16.40 14.64 3.98
CA ASP A 244 17.45 13.66 3.80
C ASP A 244 18.43 13.62 4.98
N GLN A 245 18.82 14.80 5.51
CA GLN A 245 19.68 14.92 6.68
C GLN A 245 19.02 14.33 7.94
N TRP A 246 17.71 14.55 8.11
CA TRP A 246 16.94 14.04 9.22
C TRP A 246 16.80 12.52 9.16
N VAL A 247 16.47 11.97 7.99
CA VAL A 247 16.37 10.52 7.76
C VAL A 247 17.67 9.80 8.05
N LYS A 248 18.82 10.41 7.69
CA LYS A 248 20.17 9.86 7.92
C LYS A 248 20.73 10.15 9.32
N HIS A 249 19.98 10.85 10.16
CA HIS A 249 20.42 11.32 11.46
C HIS A 249 21.68 12.24 11.41
N GLU A 250 21.87 12.96 10.31
CA GLU A 250 22.87 14.01 10.19
C GLU A 250 22.46 15.27 10.99
N VAL A 251 21.16 15.40 11.26
CA VAL A 251 20.56 16.32 12.22
C VAL A 251 19.72 15.51 13.21
N PRO A 252 19.59 15.95 14.46
CA PRO A 252 18.86 15.17 15.47
C PRO A 252 17.37 15.06 15.12
N PHE A 253 16.75 13.91 15.45
CA PHE A 253 15.32 13.69 15.23
C PHE A 253 14.45 14.72 15.96
N ASN A 254 14.85 15.13 17.16
CA ASN A 254 14.15 16.12 17.96
C ASN A 254 14.52 17.58 17.67
N GLY A 255 15.06 17.84 16.47
CA GLY A 255 15.38 19.17 15.99
C GLY A 255 14.14 20.06 15.80
N PRO A 256 14.34 21.38 15.56
CA PRO A 256 13.25 22.33 15.37
C PRO A 256 12.39 22.01 14.15
N GLU A 257 12.97 21.47 13.08
CA GLU A 257 12.28 21.13 11.86
C GLU A 257 11.27 19.97 12.07
N ALA A 258 11.70 18.90 12.74
CA ALA A 258 10.84 17.77 13.06
C ALA A 258 9.75 18.14 14.07
N THR A 259 10.08 18.99 15.05
CA THR A 259 9.09 19.55 15.99
C THR A 259 8.04 20.36 15.23
N ALA A 260 8.46 21.26 14.32
CA ALA A 260 7.55 22.07 13.51
C ALA A 260 6.67 21.22 12.59
N ALA A 261 7.24 20.13 12.01
CA ALA A 261 6.48 19.20 11.18
C ALA A 261 5.37 18.50 11.98
N LEU A 262 5.68 17.95 13.15
CA LEU A 262 4.70 17.27 13.98
C LEU A 262 3.65 18.24 14.55
N ASP A 263 4.02 19.46 14.95
CA ASP A 263 3.08 20.51 15.35
C ASP A 263 2.18 20.93 14.19
N GLY A 264 2.71 21.00 12.97
CA GLY A 264 1.94 21.25 11.76
C GLY A 264 0.86 20.19 11.55
N VAL A 265 1.19 18.90 11.71
CA VAL A 265 0.21 17.80 11.69
C VAL A 265 -0.82 17.98 12.81
N GLY A 266 -0.39 18.41 13.99
CA GLY A 266 -1.26 18.64 15.14
C GLY A 266 -2.35 19.69 14.90
N GLN A 267 -2.10 20.69 14.03
CA GLN A 267 -3.11 21.65 13.64
C GLN A 267 -4.32 21.00 12.96
N TYR A 268 -4.12 19.86 12.29
CA TYR A 268 -5.18 19.07 11.64
C TYR A 268 -5.71 17.98 12.56
N LEU A 269 -4.86 17.10 13.07
CA LEU A 269 -5.26 15.86 13.73
C LEU A 269 -5.52 15.99 15.25
N LYS A 270 -5.02 17.04 15.90
CA LYS A 270 -5.27 17.31 17.33
C LYS A 270 -6.23 18.47 17.54
N ASN A 271 -7.04 18.81 16.55
CA ASN A 271 -8.03 19.87 16.59
C ASN A 271 -9.45 19.27 16.62
N ASP A 272 -10.14 19.37 17.73
CA ASP A 272 -11.50 18.84 17.94
C ASP A 272 -12.54 19.40 16.96
N LYS A 273 -12.31 20.59 16.40
CA LYS A 273 -13.18 21.15 15.37
C LYS A 273 -12.98 20.46 14.02
N TYR A 274 -11.79 19.89 13.79
CA TYR A 274 -11.41 19.36 12.49
C TYR A 274 -11.66 17.88 12.35
N VAL A 275 -11.41 17.11 13.41
CA VAL A 275 -11.31 15.65 13.29
C VAL A 275 -12.60 14.98 13.69
N ASN A 276 -13.04 14.11 12.82
CA ASN A 276 -13.68 12.86 13.06
C ASN A 276 -15.05 12.90 13.71
N GLY A 277 -16.02 13.25 12.88
CA GLY A 277 -17.41 13.21 13.29
C GLY A 277 -17.95 11.80 13.59
N GLY A 278 -17.37 10.73 13.04
CA GLY A 278 -18.00 9.41 13.06
C GLY A 278 -17.59 8.51 14.24
N TYR A 279 -16.41 8.72 14.82
CA TYR A 279 -15.81 7.78 15.77
C TYR A 279 -15.58 8.34 17.18
N GLY A 280 -16.01 9.55 17.47
CA GLY A 280 -15.88 10.15 18.79
C GLY A 280 -14.81 11.23 18.85
N ASP A 281 -13.87 11.14 19.80
CA ASP A 281 -12.82 12.13 20.03
C ASP A 281 -11.54 11.82 19.22
N ILE A 282 -10.56 12.74 19.31
CA ILE A 282 -9.24 12.58 18.67
C ILE A 282 -8.58 11.25 19.02
N LYS A 283 -8.74 10.76 20.25
CA LYS A 283 -8.10 9.52 20.70
C LYS A 283 -8.63 8.28 19.98
N SER A 284 -9.84 8.34 19.43
CA SER A 284 -10.42 7.26 18.63
C SER A 284 -9.62 7.00 17.35
N ILE A 285 -8.83 7.97 16.87
CA ILE A 285 -7.90 7.80 15.74
C ILE A 285 -6.94 6.62 16.00
N ALA A 286 -6.47 6.45 17.23
CA ALA A 286 -5.54 5.39 17.58
C ALA A 286 -6.14 3.98 17.52
N SER A 287 -7.45 3.85 17.67
CA SER A 287 -8.19 2.57 17.62
C SER A 287 -8.88 2.30 16.28
N THR A 288 -9.12 3.34 15.49
CA THR A 288 -9.67 3.21 14.14
C THR A 288 -8.60 2.66 13.22
N THR A 289 -8.92 1.61 12.46
CA THR A 289 -7.97 1.05 11.49
C THR A 289 -7.67 2.04 10.38
N PHE A 290 -6.50 1.95 9.77
CA PHE A 290 -6.20 2.83 8.64
C PHE A 290 -7.13 2.55 7.45
N GLN A 291 -7.60 1.30 7.32
CA GLN A 291 -8.57 0.91 6.30
C GLN A 291 -9.92 1.61 6.50
N ASP A 292 -10.40 1.66 7.76
CA ASP A 292 -11.69 2.27 8.06
C ASP A 292 -11.63 3.80 8.15
N GLY A 293 -10.41 4.34 8.33
CA GLY A 293 -10.19 5.76 8.64
C GLY A 293 -10.76 6.76 7.64
N GLY A 294 -10.89 6.41 6.37
CA GLY A 294 -11.43 7.28 5.32
C GLY A 294 -12.86 6.96 4.88
N LEU A 295 -13.40 5.77 5.25
CA LEU A 295 -14.72 5.32 4.80
C LEU A 295 -15.85 6.31 5.10
N PRO A 296 -15.84 7.04 6.24
CA PRO A 296 -16.88 8.01 6.57
C PRO A 296 -17.05 9.17 5.58
N ILE A 297 -16.11 9.35 4.62
CA ILE A 297 -16.28 10.34 3.53
C ILE A 297 -17.51 10.03 2.70
N VAL A 298 -17.77 8.77 2.39
CA VAL A 298 -18.91 8.35 1.55
C VAL A 298 -20.25 8.71 2.21
N ASP A 299 -20.30 8.67 3.55
CA ASP A 299 -21.47 9.01 4.34
C ASP A 299 -21.54 10.51 4.73
N GLY A 300 -20.61 11.33 4.25
CA GLY A 300 -20.54 12.76 4.56
C GLY A 300 -20.25 13.08 6.02
N GLN A 301 -19.67 12.16 6.78
CA GLN A 301 -19.31 12.37 8.19
C GLN A 301 -18.00 13.13 8.36
N CYS A 302 -17.20 13.21 7.31
CA CYS A 302 -15.99 14.00 7.17
C CYS A 302 -15.72 14.22 5.69
N SER A 303 -14.91 15.23 5.34
CA SER A 303 -14.74 15.64 3.94
C SER A 303 -13.40 15.22 3.33
N LEU A 304 -12.37 15.00 4.16
CA LEU A 304 -10.99 14.78 3.73
C LEU A 304 -10.34 13.64 4.50
N HIS A 305 -9.51 12.84 3.80
CA HIS A 305 -8.68 11.81 4.41
C HIS A 305 -7.32 11.76 3.71
N ARG A 306 -6.22 11.93 4.47
CA ARG A 306 -4.87 11.77 3.90
C ARG A 306 -4.46 10.31 3.94
N GLN A 307 -4.26 9.70 2.77
CA GLN A 307 -3.76 8.34 2.64
C GLN A 307 -3.20 8.11 1.24
N ALA A 308 -2.30 7.14 1.11
CA ALA A 308 -1.64 6.78 -0.14
C ALA A 308 -2.60 6.26 -1.22
N ASN A 309 -2.09 6.13 -2.45
CA ASN A 309 -2.87 5.64 -3.60
C ASN A 309 -3.43 4.23 -3.41
N PHE A 310 -2.74 3.34 -2.68
CA PHE A 310 -3.23 1.99 -2.40
C PHE A 310 -4.55 1.98 -1.62
N TYR A 311 -4.92 3.07 -0.96
CA TYR A 311 -6.19 3.20 -0.26
C TYR A 311 -7.39 2.99 -1.18
N ALA A 312 -7.22 3.15 -2.49
CA ALA A 312 -8.26 2.84 -3.48
C ALA A 312 -8.85 1.44 -3.34
N ALA A 313 -8.05 0.47 -2.89
CA ALA A 313 -8.49 -0.91 -2.68
C ALA A 313 -9.33 -1.10 -1.41
N ASN A 314 -9.34 -0.13 -0.49
CA ASN A 314 -10.02 -0.22 0.81
C ASN A 314 -11.47 0.33 0.79
N TRP A 315 -11.87 1.02 -0.28
CA TRP A 315 -13.25 1.47 -0.42
C TRP A 315 -14.21 0.27 -0.54
N GLU A 316 -15.41 0.43 0.00
CA GLU A 316 -16.43 -0.62 -0.07
C GLU A 316 -16.74 -1.00 -1.53
N LYS A 317 -17.10 -2.28 -1.73
CA LYS A 317 -17.45 -2.78 -3.05
C LYS A 317 -18.60 -1.99 -3.67
N GLY A 318 -18.36 -1.43 -4.83
CA GLY A 318 -19.33 -0.61 -5.58
C GLY A 318 -19.03 0.88 -5.51
N THR A 319 -18.15 1.34 -4.61
CA THR A 319 -17.69 2.73 -4.57
C THR A 319 -16.92 3.06 -5.85
N LYS A 320 -17.37 4.08 -6.58
CA LYS A 320 -16.72 4.56 -7.80
C LYS A 320 -15.57 5.52 -7.44
N VAL A 321 -14.34 5.08 -7.66
CA VAL A 321 -13.12 5.87 -7.43
C VAL A 321 -12.76 6.61 -8.73
N ALA A 322 -13.22 7.84 -8.89
CA ALA A 322 -12.99 8.67 -10.07
C ALA A 322 -13.32 10.15 -9.79
N GLU A 323 -12.85 11.07 -10.65
CA GLU A 323 -13.18 12.51 -10.57
C GLU A 323 -14.69 12.79 -10.64
N ASP A 324 -15.45 11.93 -11.31
CA ASP A 324 -16.92 11.97 -11.40
C ASP A 324 -17.58 10.88 -10.55
N GLY A 325 -16.85 10.31 -9.58
CA GLY A 325 -17.29 9.19 -8.73
C GLY A 325 -17.71 9.62 -7.33
N ASP A 326 -17.85 8.61 -6.47
CA ASP A 326 -18.22 8.79 -5.06
C ASP A 326 -17.05 9.39 -4.26
N VAL A 327 -15.84 8.93 -4.58
CA VAL A 327 -14.58 9.36 -3.97
C VAL A 327 -13.50 9.54 -5.03
N PHE A 328 -12.58 10.47 -4.78
CA PHE A 328 -11.35 10.63 -5.54
C PHE A 328 -10.25 11.19 -4.63
N ALA A 329 -9.06 11.42 -5.18
CA ALA A 329 -7.98 12.04 -4.43
C ALA A 329 -7.35 13.20 -5.22
N PHE A 330 -6.80 14.16 -4.48
CA PHE A 330 -5.93 15.19 -5.03
C PHE A 330 -4.55 15.13 -4.36
N TYR A 331 -3.56 15.69 -5.03
CA TYR A 331 -2.21 15.80 -4.48
C TYR A 331 -2.21 16.67 -3.22
N LEU A 332 -1.66 16.18 -2.10
CA LEU A 332 -1.43 16.97 -0.89
C LEU A 332 -0.51 18.15 -1.24
N PRO A 333 -0.99 19.39 -1.18
CA PRO A 333 -0.26 20.52 -1.75
C PRO A 333 1.06 20.81 -1.02
N GLY A 334 1.99 21.44 -1.74
CA GLY A 334 3.21 22.00 -1.17
C GLY A 334 2.95 23.29 -0.40
N LYS A 335 3.99 23.84 0.22
CA LYS A 335 3.96 25.17 0.82
C LYS A 335 3.67 26.24 -0.24
N ASP A 336 4.17 26.02 -1.44
CA ASP A 336 3.95 26.85 -2.63
C ASP A 336 3.82 25.96 -3.89
N THR A 337 3.68 26.55 -5.06
CA THR A 337 3.53 25.86 -6.34
C THR A 337 4.84 25.74 -7.15
N ASN A 338 5.98 26.11 -6.59
CA ASN A 338 7.27 26.08 -7.29
C ASN A 338 7.84 24.65 -7.36
N THR A 339 7.69 23.89 -6.29
CA THR A 339 8.05 22.50 -6.20
C THR A 339 6.84 21.65 -5.84
N LYS A 340 6.90 20.37 -6.15
CA LYS A 340 5.89 19.37 -5.79
C LYS A 340 6.53 18.28 -4.95
N PRO A 341 6.65 18.48 -3.62
CA PRO A 341 7.17 17.45 -2.73
C PRO A 341 6.27 16.21 -2.73
N VAL A 342 6.82 15.05 -3.02
CA VAL A 342 6.09 13.77 -3.08
C VAL A 342 6.72 12.78 -2.11
N LEU A 343 5.99 12.47 -1.05
CA LEU A 343 6.34 11.35 -0.19
C LEU A 343 5.85 10.07 -0.86
N GLY A 344 6.68 9.05 -0.88
CA GLY A 344 6.33 7.75 -1.43
C GLY A 344 7.02 6.61 -0.70
N GLY A 345 6.68 5.42 -1.09
CA GLY A 345 7.23 4.19 -0.58
C GLY A 345 7.12 3.09 -1.63
N GLY A 346 7.27 1.87 -1.21
CA GLY A 346 7.11 0.70 -2.08
C GLY A 346 7.64 -0.55 -1.42
N GLU A 347 7.27 -1.69 -1.96
CA GLU A 347 7.76 -2.98 -1.50
C GLU A 347 8.94 -3.44 -2.34
N PHE A 348 9.80 -4.24 -1.71
CA PHE A 348 10.95 -4.87 -2.32
C PHE A 348 10.87 -6.39 -2.19
N VAL A 349 11.15 -7.10 -3.28
CA VAL A 349 11.12 -8.56 -3.32
C VAL A 349 12.47 -9.10 -2.92
N THR A 350 12.58 -9.71 -1.73
CA THR A 350 13.79 -10.39 -1.28
C THR A 350 13.58 -11.90 -1.16
N ALA A 351 14.64 -12.68 -1.37
CA ALA A 351 14.58 -14.14 -1.31
C ALA A 351 15.46 -14.68 -0.16
N PHE A 352 14.98 -15.77 0.45
CA PHE A 352 15.71 -16.53 1.50
C PHE A 352 16.19 -17.91 1.00
N ALA A 353 15.81 -18.30 -0.21
CA ALA A 353 16.18 -19.58 -0.80
C ALA A 353 16.79 -19.37 -2.18
N ASN A 354 17.86 -20.11 -2.46
CA ASN A 354 18.58 -20.09 -3.74
C ASN A 354 18.17 -21.28 -4.63
N ARG A 355 16.85 -21.55 -4.71
CA ARG A 355 16.33 -22.62 -5.57
C ARG A 355 15.90 -22.04 -6.91
N PRO A 356 15.99 -22.80 -8.04
CA PRO A 356 15.67 -22.30 -9.37
C PRO A 356 14.28 -21.69 -9.49
N GLU A 357 13.25 -22.30 -8.90
CA GLU A 357 11.88 -21.78 -8.90
C GLU A 357 11.72 -20.46 -8.16
N VAL A 358 12.48 -20.27 -7.07
CA VAL A 358 12.48 -19.04 -6.28
C VAL A 358 13.17 -17.91 -7.06
N GLN A 359 14.33 -18.21 -7.68
CA GLN A 359 15.05 -17.26 -8.52
C GLN A 359 14.25 -16.86 -9.75
N ALA A 360 13.58 -17.82 -10.40
CA ALA A 360 12.73 -17.57 -11.56
C ALA A 360 11.56 -16.65 -11.19
N PHE A 361 10.92 -16.88 -10.03
CA PHE A 361 9.80 -16.06 -9.58
C PHE A 361 10.26 -14.65 -9.17
N GLN A 362 11.37 -14.52 -8.44
CA GLN A 362 11.94 -13.20 -8.11
C GLN A 362 12.31 -12.43 -9.39
N THR A 363 12.84 -13.10 -10.40
CA THR A 363 13.15 -12.51 -11.70
C THR A 363 11.88 -12.06 -12.41
N TYR A 364 10.82 -12.88 -12.43
CA TYR A 364 9.53 -12.52 -13.03
C TYR A 364 8.98 -11.21 -12.43
N LEU A 365 9.00 -11.10 -11.10
CA LEU A 365 8.50 -9.92 -10.39
C LEU A 365 9.30 -8.63 -10.69
N SER A 366 10.51 -8.74 -11.24
CA SER A 366 11.33 -7.58 -11.65
C SER A 366 11.11 -7.13 -13.10
N THR A 367 10.25 -7.83 -13.87
CA THR A 367 10.02 -7.56 -15.29
C THR A 367 8.94 -6.52 -15.53
N ASP A 368 8.97 -5.90 -16.72
CA ASP A 368 7.86 -5.12 -17.27
C ASP A 368 6.62 -5.99 -17.54
N THR A 369 6.82 -7.25 -17.93
CA THR A 369 5.75 -8.23 -18.13
C THR A 369 4.89 -8.40 -16.90
N TRP A 370 5.51 -8.60 -15.72
CA TRP A 370 4.77 -8.68 -14.47
C TRP A 370 4.10 -7.35 -14.11
N ALA A 371 4.82 -6.21 -14.24
CA ALA A 371 4.28 -4.90 -13.92
C ALA A 371 3.00 -4.61 -14.74
N ASN A 372 3.01 -4.95 -16.03
CA ASN A 372 1.84 -4.79 -16.91
C ASN A 372 0.71 -5.77 -16.58
N ALA A 373 1.02 -7.01 -16.18
CA ALA A 373 0.02 -7.98 -15.73
C ALA A 373 -0.65 -7.52 -14.42
N LYS A 374 0.14 -7.02 -13.48
CA LYS A 374 -0.34 -6.49 -12.19
C LYS A 374 -1.23 -5.24 -12.40
N ALA A 375 -0.83 -4.31 -13.25
CA ALA A 375 -1.57 -3.09 -13.56
C ALA A 375 -3.00 -3.38 -14.06
N LYS A 376 -3.16 -4.40 -14.89
CA LYS A 376 -4.47 -4.79 -15.46
C LYS A 376 -5.48 -5.30 -14.43
N VAL A 377 -5.02 -5.81 -13.29
CA VAL A 377 -5.87 -6.44 -12.28
C VAL A 377 -5.97 -5.64 -10.98
N SER A 378 -5.25 -4.51 -10.89
CA SER A 378 -5.13 -3.71 -9.67
C SER A 378 -5.85 -2.38 -9.76
N GLN A 379 -6.26 -1.89 -8.57
CA GLN A 379 -6.60 -0.50 -8.31
C GLN A 379 -5.76 -0.03 -7.12
N GLY A 380 -5.26 1.21 -7.20
CA GLY A 380 -4.41 1.77 -6.15
C GLY A 380 -2.96 1.25 -6.19
N TRP A 381 -2.52 0.66 -7.32
CA TRP A 381 -1.16 0.18 -7.50
C TRP A 381 -0.48 0.88 -8.67
N VAL A 382 0.73 1.31 -8.46
CA VAL A 382 1.63 1.87 -9.47
C VAL A 382 3.03 1.31 -9.28
N SER A 383 3.84 1.38 -10.32
CA SER A 383 5.24 0.94 -10.25
C SER A 383 6.16 2.02 -10.82
N ALA A 384 7.36 2.09 -10.28
CA ALA A 384 8.48 2.84 -10.83
C ALA A 384 9.13 2.14 -12.05
N ASN A 385 8.59 1.01 -12.50
CA ASN A 385 9.04 0.27 -13.67
C ASN A 385 8.78 1.06 -14.95
N LYS A 386 9.84 1.45 -15.66
CA LYS A 386 9.78 2.24 -16.91
C LYS A 386 9.16 1.49 -18.08
N GLY A 387 9.04 0.16 -18.00
CA GLY A 387 8.36 -0.68 -18.98
C GLY A 387 6.86 -0.86 -18.72
N LEU A 388 6.34 -0.26 -17.65
CA LEU A 388 4.91 -0.21 -17.39
C LEU A 388 4.23 0.69 -18.43
N ASP A 389 3.33 0.12 -19.22
CA ASP A 389 2.47 0.88 -20.13
C ASP A 389 1.34 1.55 -19.32
N PRO A 390 1.26 2.90 -19.30
CA PRO A 390 0.20 3.63 -18.60
C PRO A 390 -1.22 3.28 -19.06
N ASN A 391 -1.38 2.75 -20.29
CA ASN A 391 -2.69 2.32 -20.79
C ASN A 391 -3.21 1.06 -20.05
N ASN A 392 -2.33 0.30 -19.42
CA ASN A 392 -2.71 -0.83 -18.56
C ASN A 392 -3.21 -0.39 -17.17
N LEU A 393 -2.99 0.87 -16.78
CA LEU A 393 -3.55 1.44 -15.56
C LEU A 393 -5.03 1.74 -15.78
N SER A 394 -5.90 0.87 -15.31
CA SER A 394 -7.35 1.01 -15.47
C SER A 394 -7.97 2.01 -14.50
N SER A 395 -7.34 2.20 -13.34
CA SER A 395 -7.84 3.07 -12.29
C SER A 395 -7.47 4.54 -12.50
N PRO A 396 -8.43 5.48 -12.36
CA PRO A 396 -8.13 6.92 -12.39
C PRO A 396 -7.10 7.35 -11.33
N ILE A 397 -7.09 6.72 -10.15
CA ILE A 397 -6.13 7.05 -9.09
C ILE A 397 -4.71 6.61 -9.45
N ASP A 398 -4.56 5.50 -10.18
CA ASP A 398 -3.26 5.05 -10.63
C ASP A 398 -2.69 5.99 -11.70
N LYS A 399 -3.56 6.48 -12.60
CA LYS A 399 -3.19 7.52 -13.60
C LYS A 399 -2.79 8.82 -12.92
N LEU A 400 -3.53 9.26 -11.90
CA LEU A 400 -3.18 10.43 -11.09
C LEU A 400 -1.80 10.24 -10.44
N SER A 401 -1.56 9.07 -9.83
CA SER A 401 -0.30 8.75 -9.17
C SER A 401 0.87 8.75 -10.15
N ALA A 402 0.70 8.16 -11.34
CA ALA A 402 1.70 8.20 -12.40
C ALA A 402 1.97 9.64 -12.87
N THR A 403 0.92 10.46 -13.03
CA THR A 403 1.04 11.88 -13.39
C THR A 403 1.83 12.68 -12.34
N ILE A 404 1.58 12.41 -11.05
CA ILE A 404 2.30 13.06 -9.95
C ILE A 404 3.79 12.68 -9.99
N LEU A 405 4.10 11.39 -10.15
CA LEU A 405 5.49 10.91 -10.21
C LEU A 405 6.27 11.40 -11.42
N GLN A 406 5.59 11.66 -12.53
CA GLN A 406 6.17 12.14 -13.79
C GLN A 406 6.20 13.67 -13.92
N ASP A 407 5.61 14.40 -12.97
CA ASP A 407 5.61 15.87 -12.97
C ASP A 407 7.06 16.39 -12.89
N PRO A 408 7.50 17.27 -13.79
CA PRO A 408 8.89 17.79 -13.77
C PRO A 408 9.20 18.62 -12.51
N LYS A 409 8.20 19.08 -11.79
CA LYS A 409 8.35 19.76 -10.48
C LYS A 409 8.37 18.78 -9.30
N ALA A 410 8.11 17.49 -9.54
CA ALA A 410 8.07 16.51 -8.47
C ALA A 410 9.44 16.31 -7.84
N VAL A 411 9.50 16.40 -6.52
CA VAL A 411 10.64 16.07 -5.71
C VAL A 411 10.27 14.88 -4.84
N PHE A 412 10.52 13.70 -5.38
CA PHE A 412 10.19 12.44 -4.70
C PHE A 412 11.19 12.16 -3.57
N ARG A 413 10.65 11.75 -2.41
CA ARG A 413 11.42 11.13 -1.33
C ARG A 413 10.72 9.87 -0.85
N PHE A 414 11.53 8.85 -0.63
CA PHE A 414 11.05 7.64 0.01
C PHE A 414 10.71 7.93 1.47
N ASP A 415 9.69 7.26 1.99
CA ASP A 415 9.28 7.28 3.39
C ASP A 415 10.51 7.21 4.32
N GLY A 416 10.65 8.19 5.19
CA GLY A 416 11.82 8.32 6.04
C GLY A 416 11.86 7.25 7.12
N SER A 417 10.71 6.93 7.71
CA SER A 417 10.62 5.90 8.75
C SER A 417 11.01 4.52 8.21
N ASP A 418 10.72 4.24 6.93
CA ASP A 418 11.09 3.00 6.25
C ASP A 418 12.59 2.89 5.96
N GLN A 419 13.30 4.02 5.90
CA GLN A 419 14.75 4.08 5.69
C GLN A 419 15.56 4.12 6.98
N MET A 420 14.96 4.59 8.09
CA MET A 420 15.61 4.67 9.41
C MET A 420 15.90 3.26 9.95
N PRO A 421 16.86 3.13 10.90
CA PRO A 421 17.02 1.87 11.64
C PRO A 421 15.67 1.42 12.19
N ALA A 422 15.32 0.13 12.07
CA ALA A 422 13.97 -0.34 12.44
C ALA A 422 13.62 -0.10 13.92
N ALA A 423 14.62 -0.03 14.82
CA ALA A 423 14.41 0.38 16.22
C ALA A 423 13.83 1.80 16.32
N VAL A 424 14.11 2.65 15.35
CA VAL A 424 13.59 4.02 15.25
C VAL A 424 12.34 4.05 14.38
N GLY A 425 12.46 3.80 13.09
CA GLY A 425 11.42 4.02 12.09
C GLY A 425 10.18 3.16 12.32
N SER A 426 10.34 1.84 12.30
CA SER A 426 9.22 0.89 12.45
C SER A 426 8.98 0.43 13.89
N ASN A 427 9.50 1.14 14.89
CA ASN A 427 9.24 0.87 16.31
C ASN A 427 9.00 2.16 17.09
N ALA A 428 10.05 2.91 17.44
CA ALA A 428 9.91 4.08 18.31
C ALA A 428 9.02 5.16 17.68
N PHE A 429 9.18 5.43 16.41
CA PHE A 429 8.42 6.46 15.72
C PHE A 429 6.92 6.10 15.67
N TRP A 430 6.55 4.87 15.29
CA TRP A 430 5.16 4.41 15.30
C TRP A 430 4.54 4.48 16.69
N LYS A 431 5.25 3.95 17.69
CA LYS A 431 4.79 3.93 19.08
C LYS A 431 4.60 5.33 19.65
N GLN A 432 5.57 6.22 19.44
CA GLN A 432 5.51 7.58 19.96
C GLN A 432 4.45 8.42 19.24
N SER A 433 4.25 8.20 17.93
CA SER A 433 3.16 8.81 17.16
C SER A 433 1.79 8.40 17.70
N THR A 434 1.60 7.13 18.07
CA THR A 434 0.39 6.65 18.72
C THR A 434 0.17 7.30 20.11
N GLN A 435 1.23 7.44 20.90
CA GLN A 435 1.15 8.14 22.19
C GLN A 435 0.85 9.64 21.99
N TRP A 436 1.44 10.24 20.98
CA TRP A 436 1.23 11.65 20.66
C TRP A 436 -0.22 11.96 20.32
N ILE A 437 -0.87 11.18 19.46
CA ILE A 437 -2.29 11.39 19.11
C ILE A 437 -3.21 11.12 20.31
N THR A 438 -2.82 10.28 21.26
CA THR A 438 -3.59 9.98 22.46
C THR A 438 -3.31 10.93 23.62
N GLY A 439 -2.47 11.96 23.44
CA GLY A 439 -2.32 13.07 24.40
C GLY A 439 -0.90 13.43 24.81
N GLN A 440 0.13 12.66 24.40
CA GLN A 440 1.53 13.05 24.64
C GLN A 440 1.85 14.35 23.90
N ASP A 441 2.66 15.22 24.51
CA ASP A 441 3.12 16.45 23.86
C ASP A 441 4.20 16.17 22.80
N THR A 442 4.34 17.11 21.85
CA THR A 442 5.27 17.00 20.73
C THR A 442 6.71 16.85 21.18
N LYS A 443 7.14 17.67 22.15
CA LYS A 443 8.53 17.65 22.61
C LYS A 443 8.91 16.28 23.19
N THR A 444 8.09 15.75 24.08
CA THR A 444 8.30 14.42 24.68
C THR A 444 8.32 13.34 23.58
N THR A 445 7.46 13.45 22.58
CA THR A 445 7.38 12.52 21.45
C THR A 445 8.69 12.47 20.68
N VAL A 446 9.16 13.62 20.17
CA VAL A 446 10.40 13.66 19.36
C VAL A 446 11.64 13.32 20.19
N ASP A 447 11.70 13.71 21.46
CA ASP A 447 12.81 13.35 22.38
C ASP A 447 12.88 11.84 22.62
N ASN A 448 11.75 11.15 22.70
CA ASN A 448 11.73 9.71 22.91
C ASN A 448 12.11 8.95 21.64
N ILE A 449 11.79 9.48 20.46
CA ILE A 449 12.23 8.89 19.18
C ILE A 449 13.74 9.08 19.04
N GLU A 450 14.27 10.26 19.32
CA GLU A 450 15.70 10.55 19.30
C GLU A 450 16.50 9.55 20.15
N LYS A 451 16.04 9.23 21.35
CA LYS A 451 16.70 8.28 22.26
C LYS A 451 16.77 6.85 21.72
N ALA A 452 15.95 6.50 20.73
CA ALA A 452 15.92 5.16 20.15
C ALA A 452 16.98 4.93 19.06
N TRP A 453 17.66 6.00 18.61
CA TRP A 453 18.74 5.85 17.64
C TRP A 453 19.88 5.00 18.20
N PRO A 454 20.41 4.06 17.39
CA PRO A 454 21.60 3.30 17.75
C PRO A 454 22.78 4.23 18.10
N LYS A 455 23.52 3.90 19.15
CA LYS A 455 24.73 4.63 19.56
C LYS A 455 25.92 4.18 18.74
#